data_c26c7452a2a9c666ad86105eb9b69341
#
_entry.id   c26c7452a2a9c666ad86105eb9b69341
#
_cell.length_a   1.000
_cell.length_b   1.000
_cell.length_c   1.000
_cell.angle_alpha   90.00
_cell.angle_beta   90.00
_cell.angle_gamma   90.00
#
_symmetry.space_group_name_H-M   'P 1'
#
loop_
_entity.id
_entity.type
_entity.pdbx_description
1 polymer ?
#
loop_
_entity_poly.entity_id
_entity_poly.type
_entity_poly.pdbx_seq_one_letter_code
_entity_poly.pdbx_strand_id
1 'polypeptide(L)'
;LARTIGWLCEGQIEELRHTYDTSRTEASYLASIHGKTASLYGTAARIGGLAAGHDRPLVDALTEYGNAYGMVFQIVDDILDITATDEQLGKPAGHDIVEGVYTLPVLRTLAESTTAAQELGDLLGAPLDAVAQDEALGILRSNDGVASAVETAQEYVDRAVAACDDFPDSAATAALRAAPGALIASVSVSA
;
A
#
# COMPACT_ATOMS: atom_id res chain seq x y z
N LEU A 1 12.67 -13.89 11.53
CA LEU A 1 12.59 -12.58 12.22
C LEU A 1 13.81 -11.71 11.91
N ALA A 2 15.06 -12.11 12.19
CA ALA A 2 16.23 -11.25 11.95
C ALA A 2 16.32 -10.76 10.49
N ARG A 3 16.08 -11.65 9.51
CA ARG A 3 16.03 -11.29 8.10
C ARG A 3 14.90 -10.32 7.78
N THR A 4 13.74 -10.50 8.40
CA THR A 4 12.57 -9.63 8.23
C THR A 4 12.84 -8.22 8.72
N ILE A 5 13.54 -8.08 9.86
CA ILE A 5 14.00 -6.78 10.36
C ILE A 5 14.94 -6.12 9.33
N GLY A 6 15.85 -6.88 8.71
CA GLY A 6 16.70 -6.38 7.61
C GLY A 6 15.87 -5.83 6.46
N TRP A 7 14.90 -6.59 5.96
CA TRP A 7 14.01 -6.15 4.88
C TRP A 7 13.18 -4.90 5.23
N LEU A 8 12.69 -4.83 6.49
CA LEU A 8 11.98 -3.65 6.97
C LEU A 8 12.89 -2.42 6.94
N CYS A 9 14.12 -2.55 7.45
CA CYS A 9 15.09 -1.46 7.43
C CYS A 9 15.45 -1.04 6.00
N GLU A 10 15.68 -2.00 5.11
CA GLU A 10 15.97 -1.74 3.69
C GLU A 10 14.80 -1.01 3.01
N GLY A 11 13.56 -1.46 3.22
CA GLY A 11 12.37 -0.81 2.68
C GLY A 11 12.19 0.62 3.20
N GLN A 12 12.40 0.83 4.50
CA GLN A 12 12.32 2.18 5.10
C GLN A 12 13.44 3.10 4.61
N ILE A 13 14.67 2.58 4.46
CA ILE A 13 15.79 3.37 3.91
C ILE A 13 15.52 3.74 2.46
N GLU A 14 14.95 2.83 1.67
CA GLU A 14 14.58 3.11 0.28
C GLU A 14 13.52 4.20 0.19
N GLU A 15 12.51 4.17 1.05
CA GLU A 15 11.52 5.25 1.14
C GLU A 15 12.15 6.59 1.48
N LEU A 16 13.00 6.64 2.51
CA LEU A 16 13.68 7.87 2.93
C LEU A 16 14.61 8.46 1.86
N ARG A 17 15.21 7.62 1.01
CA ARG A 17 16.05 8.08 -0.11
C ARG A 17 15.28 8.85 -1.16
N HIS A 18 13.99 8.59 -1.27
CA HIS A 18 13.10 9.22 -2.24
C HIS A 18 12.18 10.27 -1.60
N THR A 19 12.52 10.79 -0.41
CA THR A 19 11.77 11.90 0.20
C THR A 19 11.85 13.13 -0.70
N TYR A 20 10.71 13.72 -1.06
CA TYR A 20 10.53 14.82 -2.01
C TYR A 20 11.01 14.53 -3.45
N ASP A 21 11.21 13.28 -3.82
CA ASP A 21 11.66 12.88 -5.16
C ASP A 21 10.46 12.58 -6.09
N THR A 22 10.09 13.56 -6.92
CA THR A 22 9.03 13.42 -7.92
C THR A 22 9.40 12.47 -9.08
N SER A 23 10.66 12.05 -9.17
CA SER A 23 11.16 11.08 -10.16
C SER A 23 11.17 9.64 -9.65
N ARG A 24 10.72 9.40 -8.40
CA ARG A 24 10.61 8.07 -7.81
C ARG A 24 9.81 7.15 -8.73
N THR A 25 10.31 5.96 -8.99
CA THR A 25 9.59 4.99 -9.81
C THR A 25 8.58 4.18 -9.01
N GLU A 26 7.51 3.72 -9.68
CA GLU A 26 6.54 2.78 -9.09
C GLU A 26 7.23 1.50 -8.59
N ALA A 27 8.23 0.99 -9.32
CA ALA A 27 8.99 -0.19 -8.90
C ALA A 27 9.74 0.03 -7.56
N SER A 28 10.33 1.22 -7.34
CA SER A 28 10.96 1.59 -6.07
C SER A 28 9.92 1.69 -4.95
N TYR A 29 8.76 2.28 -5.22
CA TYR A 29 7.66 2.33 -4.26
C TYR A 29 7.20 0.93 -3.85
N LEU A 30 6.86 0.06 -4.80
CA LEU A 30 6.41 -1.31 -4.52
C LEU A 30 7.46 -2.13 -3.76
N ALA A 31 8.75 -1.97 -4.09
CA ALA A 31 9.83 -2.63 -3.37
C ALA A 31 9.94 -2.14 -1.93
N SER A 32 9.82 -0.83 -1.67
CA SER A 32 9.87 -0.29 -0.31
C SER A 32 8.69 -0.75 0.55
N ILE A 33 7.46 -0.72 0.06
CA ILE A 33 6.30 -1.18 0.85
C ILE A 33 6.30 -2.70 1.05
N HIS A 34 6.83 -3.47 0.08
CA HIS A 34 7.05 -4.89 0.27
C HIS A 34 8.03 -5.15 1.43
N GLY A 35 9.17 -4.49 1.44
CA GLY A 35 10.17 -4.62 2.52
C GLY A 35 9.63 -4.13 3.86
N LYS A 36 9.13 -2.88 3.91
CA LYS A 36 8.71 -2.19 5.13
C LYS A 36 7.47 -2.80 5.78
N THR A 37 6.49 -3.24 4.97
CA THR A 37 5.18 -3.68 5.47
C THR A 37 4.87 -5.13 5.14
N ALA A 38 4.84 -5.52 3.87
CA ALA A 38 4.36 -6.84 3.45
C ALA A 38 5.21 -7.98 4.03
N SER A 39 6.52 -7.80 4.13
CA SER A 39 7.44 -8.79 4.70
C SER A 39 7.11 -9.18 6.15
N LEU A 40 6.54 -8.25 6.93
CA LEU A 40 6.09 -8.51 8.31
C LEU A 40 4.86 -9.42 8.33
N TYR A 41 3.87 -9.14 7.48
CA TYR A 41 2.67 -9.96 7.34
C TYR A 41 3.02 -11.37 6.84
N GLY A 42 3.85 -11.48 5.80
CA GLY A 42 4.33 -12.76 5.29
C GLY A 42 5.11 -13.56 6.33
N THR A 43 5.97 -12.89 7.11
CA THR A 43 6.71 -13.54 8.20
C THR A 43 5.79 -13.98 9.34
N ALA A 44 4.80 -13.19 9.71
CA ALA A 44 3.84 -13.54 10.75
C ALA A 44 3.03 -14.78 10.36
N ALA A 45 2.49 -14.81 9.13
CA ALA A 45 1.77 -15.96 8.60
C ALA A 45 2.67 -17.21 8.53
N ARG A 46 3.92 -17.07 8.08
CA ARG A 46 4.92 -18.14 8.05
C ARG A 46 5.20 -18.72 9.44
N ILE A 47 5.39 -17.86 10.44
CA ILE A 47 5.64 -18.30 11.83
C ILE A 47 4.41 -19.04 12.36
N GLY A 48 3.20 -18.55 12.09
CA GLY A 48 1.96 -19.23 12.46
C GLY A 48 1.89 -20.64 11.88
N GLY A 49 2.14 -20.80 10.59
CA GLY A 49 2.16 -22.10 9.91
C GLY A 49 3.21 -23.06 10.48
N LEU A 50 4.42 -22.58 10.73
CA LEU A 50 5.50 -23.37 11.34
C LEU A 50 5.16 -23.80 12.76
N ALA A 51 4.61 -22.88 13.57
CA ALA A 51 4.23 -23.16 14.96
C ALA A 51 3.08 -24.18 15.07
N ALA A 52 2.17 -24.19 14.06
CA ALA A 52 1.09 -25.16 13.94
C ALA A 52 1.58 -26.53 13.41
N GLY A 53 2.83 -26.67 13.03
CA GLY A 53 3.40 -27.92 12.51
C GLY A 53 2.97 -28.28 11.08
N HIS A 54 2.55 -27.28 10.31
CA HIS A 54 2.18 -27.49 8.91
C HIS A 54 3.39 -27.85 8.04
N ASP A 55 3.12 -28.54 6.94
CA ASP A 55 4.13 -28.89 5.94
C ASP A 55 4.63 -27.68 5.16
N ARG A 56 5.71 -27.86 4.41
CA ARG A 56 6.37 -26.78 3.70
C ARG A 56 5.48 -26.10 2.65
N PRO A 57 4.71 -26.82 1.82
CA PRO A 57 3.82 -26.20 0.85
C PRO A 57 2.82 -25.25 1.50
N LEU A 58 2.12 -25.68 2.56
CA LEU A 58 1.16 -24.82 3.25
C LEU A 58 1.80 -23.62 3.94
N VAL A 59 3.00 -23.80 4.53
CA VAL A 59 3.76 -22.68 5.11
C VAL A 59 4.17 -21.66 4.05
N ASP A 60 4.53 -22.11 2.86
CA ASP A 60 4.91 -21.22 1.76
C ASP A 60 3.68 -20.49 1.18
N ALA A 61 2.53 -21.17 1.06
CA ALA A 61 1.25 -20.53 0.68
C ALA A 61 0.75 -19.51 1.71
N LEU A 62 0.86 -19.80 3.01
CA LEU A 62 0.58 -18.84 4.08
C LEU A 62 1.51 -17.62 4.00
N THR A 63 2.77 -17.82 3.64
CA THR A 63 3.74 -16.72 3.48
C THR A 63 3.35 -15.83 2.31
N GLU A 64 2.96 -16.41 1.17
CA GLU A 64 2.49 -15.66 0.00
C GLU A 64 1.20 -14.89 0.31
N TYR A 65 0.23 -15.53 0.97
CA TYR A 65 -0.96 -14.85 1.47
C TYR A 65 -0.60 -13.61 2.31
N GLY A 66 0.28 -13.78 3.29
CA GLY A 66 0.68 -12.69 4.18
C GLY A 66 1.36 -11.55 3.42
N ASN A 67 2.26 -11.87 2.48
CA ASN A 67 2.91 -10.85 1.64
C ASN A 67 1.87 -10.09 0.80
N ALA A 68 0.97 -10.79 0.12
CA ALA A 68 -0.06 -10.16 -0.71
C ALA A 68 -1.01 -9.31 0.13
N TYR A 69 -1.46 -9.81 1.29
CA TYR A 69 -2.30 -9.06 2.22
C TYR A 69 -1.61 -7.78 2.72
N GLY A 70 -0.33 -7.85 3.05
CA GLY A 70 0.46 -6.70 3.50
C GLY A 70 0.62 -5.64 2.40
N MET A 71 0.71 -6.04 1.13
CA MET A 71 0.67 -5.11 -0.01
C MET A 71 -0.69 -4.43 -0.12
N VAL A 72 -1.80 -5.17 -0.04
CA VAL A 72 -3.16 -4.58 -0.01
C VAL A 72 -3.28 -3.57 1.12
N PHE A 73 -2.84 -3.96 2.33
CA PHE A 73 -2.91 -3.11 3.51
C PHE A 73 -2.23 -1.77 3.29
N GLN A 74 -0.98 -1.78 2.78
CA GLN A 74 -0.23 -0.53 2.59
C GLN A 74 -0.81 0.32 1.45
N ILE A 75 -1.16 -0.29 0.31
CA ILE A 75 -1.72 0.48 -0.82
C ILE A 75 -3.06 1.12 -0.43
N VAL A 76 -3.89 0.41 0.33
CA VAL A 76 -5.17 0.95 0.86
C VAL A 76 -4.92 2.10 1.84
N ASP A 77 -3.96 1.97 2.76
CA ASP A 77 -3.58 3.03 3.70
C ASP A 77 -3.14 4.30 2.96
N ASP A 78 -2.31 4.16 1.94
CA ASP A 78 -1.81 5.26 1.10
C ASP A 78 -2.94 5.92 0.29
N ILE A 79 -3.93 5.15 -0.20
CA ILE A 79 -5.11 5.68 -0.87
C ILE A 79 -6.00 6.46 0.11
N LEU A 80 -6.22 5.92 1.31
CA LEU A 80 -7.03 6.55 2.33
C LEU A 80 -6.41 7.86 2.82
N ASP A 81 -5.08 7.97 2.89
CA ASP A 81 -4.41 9.23 3.24
C ASP A 81 -4.76 10.37 2.27
N ILE A 82 -5.11 10.05 1.02
CA ILE A 82 -5.55 11.04 0.01
C ILE A 82 -7.07 11.23 0.03
N THR A 83 -7.85 10.14 0.11
CA THR A 83 -9.29 10.17 -0.18
C THR A 83 -10.17 10.36 1.05
N ALA A 84 -9.73 9.92 2.22
CA ALA A 84 -10.53 10.03 3.43
C ALA A 84 -10.52 11.45 4.00
N THR A 85 -11.53 11.75 4.81
CA THR A 85 -11.60 13.00 5.56
C THR A 85 -10.77 12.92 6.85
N ASP A 86 -10.36 14.07 7.39
CA ASP A 86 -9.64 14.16 8.67
C ASP A 86 -10.41 13.44 9.80
N GLU A 87 -11.74 13.51 9.77
CA GLU A 87 -12.62 12.90 10.76
C GLU A 87 -12.56 11.35 10.68
N GLN A 88 -12.48 10.80 9.46
CA GLN A 88 -12.36 9.36 9.23
C GLN A 88 -10.97 8.82 9.61
N LEU A 89 -9.92 9.59 9.32
CA LEU A 89 -8.53 9.22 9.62
C LEU A 89 -8.15 9.44 11.09
N GLY A 90 -8.81 10.37 11.79
CA GLY A 90 -8.38 10.85 13.10
C GLY A 90 -7.08 11.67 13.07
N LYS A 91 -6.60 12.00 11.90
CA LYS A 91 -5.42 12.85 11.59
C LYS A 91 -5.70 13.66 10.32
N PRO A 92 -4.96 14.76 10.04
CA PRO A 92 -5.08 15.46 8.77
C PRO A 92 -4.79 14.54 7.58
N ALA A 93 -5.62 14.64 6.53
CA ALA A 93 -5.42 13.94 5.27
C ALA A 93 -4.19 14.48 4.52
N GLY A 94 -3.56 13.67 3.66
CA GLY A 94 -2.40 14.08 2.88
C GLY A 94 -1.12 14.20 3.71
N HIS A 95 -1.03 13.46 4.81
CA HIS A 95 0.18 13.45 5.64
C HIS A 95 1.41 13.02 4.84
N ASP A 96 1.27 12.01 4.00
CA ASP A 96 2.39 11.46 3.22
C ASP A 96 2.97 12.49 2.24
N ILE A 97 2.13 13.26 1.53
CA ILE A 97 2.62 14.28 0.59
C ILE A 97 3.31 15.44 1.31
N VAL A 98 2.89 15.79 2.53
CA VAL A 98 3.54 16.81 3.36
C VAL A 98 4.93 16.36 3.82
N GLU A 99 5.04 15.08 4.22
CA GLU A 99 6.33 14.46 4.58
C GLU A 99 7.23 14.16 3.36
N GLY A 100 6.72 14.42 2.14
CA GLY A 100 7.45 14.15 0.89
C GLY A 100 7.52 12.67 0.52
N VAL A 101 6.62 11.86 1.07
CA VAL A 101 6.47 10.44 0.72
C VAL A 101 5.46 10.33 -0.41
N TYR A 102 5.96 10.14 -1.63
CA TYR A 102 5.09 10.01 -2.79
C TYR A 102 4.71 8.57 -3.02
N THR A 103 3.41 8.29 -2.83
CA THR A 103 2.80 6.97 -2.88
C THR A 103 2.20 6.68 -4.26
N LEU A 104 1.68 5.48 -4.47
CA LEU A 104 1.25 5.00 -5.79
C LEU A 104 0.30 5.95 -6.54
N PRO A 105 -0.75 6.52 -5.92
CA PRO A 105 -1.61 7.48 -6.60
C PRO A 105 -0.86 8.72 -7.09
N VAL A 106 0.06 9.26 -6.27
CA VAL A 106 0.88 10.43 -6.62
C VAL A 106 1.79 10.13 -7.80
N LEU A 107 2.52 9.00 -7.75
CA LEU A 107 3.45 8.59 -8.80
C LEU A 107 2.74 8.38 -10.15
N ARG A 108 1.54 7.79 -10.13
CA ARG A 108 0.75 7.57 -11.34
C ARG A 108 0.20 8.85 -11.92
N THR A 109 -0.31 9.76 -11.09
CA THR A 109 -0.74 11.08 -11.56
C THR A 109 0.43 11.84 -12.19
N LEU A 110 1.62 11.85 -11.57
CA LEU A 110 2.81 12.51 -12.12
C LEU A 110 3.30 11.88 -13.44
N ALA A 111 3.05 10.60 -13.66
CA ALA A 111 3.44 9.91 -14.89
C ALA A 111 2.54 10.20 -16.08
N GLU A 112 1.39 10.84 -15.87
CA GLU A 112 0.48 11.22 -16.95
C GLU A 112 0.99 12.43 -17.74
N SER A 113 0.58 12.53 -19.01
CA SER A 113 0.88 13.69 -19.88
C SER A 113 -0.28 14.70 -19.85
N THR A 114 -0.74 15.06 -18.67
CA THR A 114 -1.90 15.95 -18.45
C THR A 114 -1.48 17.28 -17.82
N THR A 115 -2.36 18.30 -17.89
CA THR A 115 -2.17 19.57 -17.17
C THR A 115 -2.11 19.35 -15.67
N ALA A 116 -2.97 18.47 -15.16
CA ALA A 116 -3.00 18.09 -13.74
C ALA A 116 -1.68 17.49 -13.24
N ALA A 117 -1.03 16.65 -14.07
CA ALA A 117 0.29 16.12 -13.77
C ALA A 117 1.38 17.22 -13.67
N GLN A 118 1.29 18.23 -14.54
CA GLN A 118 2.20 19.37 -14.53
C GLN A 118 1.97 20.24 -13.29
N GLU A 119 0.71 20.60 -13.01
CA GLU A 119 0.33 21.40 -11.82
C GLU A 119 0.75 20.68 -10.53
N LEU A 120 0.51 19.36 -10.42
CA LEU A 120 0.97 18.58 -9.28
C LEU A 120 2.50 18.57 -9.18
N GLY A 121 3.21 18.40 -10.29
CA GLY A 121 4.68 18.43 -10.34
C GLY A 121 5.28 19.76 -9.91
N ASP A 122 4.61 20.87 -10.20
CA ASP A 122 5.05 22.22 -9.80
C ASP A 122 4.85 22.47 -8.27
N LEU A 123 3.87 21.79 -7.65
CA LEU A 123 3.62 21.87 -6.21
C LEU A 123 4.59 20.99 -5.40
N LEU A 124 4.91 19.79 -5.90
CA LEU A 124 5.69 18.77 -5.17
C LEU A 124 7.21 19.02 -5.28
N GLY A 125 8.00 18.24 -4.55
CA GLY A 125 9.47 18.32 -4.55
C GLY A 125 10.07 19.13 -3.41
N ALA A 126 9.21 19.74 -2.57
CA ALA A 126 9.58 20.48 -1.37
C ALA A 126 8.46 20.41 -0.32
N PRO A 127 8.72 20.81 0.94
CA PRO A 127 7.68 20.88 1.97
C PRO A 127 6.52 21.79 1.55
N LEU A 128 5.30 21.29 1.72
CA LEU A 128 4.07 22.01 1.38
C LEU A 128 3.56 22.83 2.56
N ASP A 129 3.04 24.03 2.27
CA ASP A 129 2.16 24.72 3.21
C ASP A 129 0.72 24.19 3.07
N ALA A 130 -0.19 24.63 3.96
CA ALA A 130 -1.56 24.15 3.99
C ALA A 130 -2.34 24.42 2.68
N VAL A 131 -2.04 25.53 1.99
CA VAL A 131 -2.73 25.88 0.74
C VAL A 131 -2.27 24.95 -0.39
N ALA A 132 -0.97 24.75 -0.52
CA ALA A 132 -0.39 23.85 -1.51
C ALA A 132 -0.79 22.38 -1.25
N GLN A 133 -0.92 21.97 0.01
CA GLN A 133 -1.44 20.64 0.39
C GLN A 133 -2.88 20.45 -0.08
N ASP A 134 -3.78 21.41 0.20
CA ASP A 134 -5.18 21.33 -0.23
C ASP A 134 -5.30 21.30 -1.75
N GLU A 135 -4.49 22.07 -2.47
CA GLU A 135 -4.44 22.09 -3.93
C GLU A 135 -3.96 20.75 -4.49
N ALA A 136 -2.87 20.19 -3.97
CA ALA A 136 -2.34 18.89 -4.36
C ALA A 136 -3.36 17.76 -4.11
N LEU A 137 -4.02 17.75 -2.95
CA LEU A 137 -5.09 16.79 -2.65
C LEU A 137 -6.28 16.93 -3.59
N GLY A 138 -6.67 18.17 -3.95
CA GLY A 138 -7.72 18.44 -4.93
C GLY A 138 -7.40 17.83 -6.30
N ILE A 139 -6.17 18.00 -6.78
CA ILE A 139 -5.69 17.41 -8.03
C ILE A 139 -5.73 15.87 -7.94
N LEU A 140 -5.18 15.27 -6.89
CA LEU A 140 -5.12 13.82 -6.73
C LEU A 140 -6.51 13.16 -6.66
N ARG A 141 -7.45 13.79 -5.96
CA ARG A 141 -8.83 13.29 -5.82
C ARG A 141 -9.64 13.37 -7.12
N SER A 142 -9.28 14.28 -8.03
CA SER A 142 -9.98 14.49 -9.31
C SER A 142 -9.35 13.73 -10.47
N ASN A 143 -8.29 12.94 -10.23
CA ASN A 143 -7.50 12.27 -11.25
C ASN A 143 -7.59 10.74 -11.16
N ASP A 144 -7.23 10.04 -12.23
CA ASP A 144 -7.30 8.57 -12.34
C ASP A 144 -6.22 7.83 -11.50
N GLY A 145 -5.25 8.54 -10.94
CA GLY A 145 -4.17 7.95 -10.13
C GLY A 145 -4.67 7.13 -8.94
N VAL A 146 -5.72 7.62 -8.26
CA VAL A 146 -6.38 6.89 -7.15
C VAL A 146 -7.07 5.63 -7.67
N ALA A 147 -7.87 5.73 -8.72
CA ALA A 147 -8.59 4.59 -9.30
C ALA A 147 -7.62 3.50 -9.77
N SER A 148 -6.55 3.91 -10.43
CA SER A 148 -5.48 3.02 -10.88
C SER A 148 -4.73 2.34 -9.72
N ALA A 149 -4.52 3.02 -8.59
CA ALA A 149 -3.95 2.41 -7.39
C ALA A 149 -4.89 1.36 -6.76
N VAL A 150 -6.21 1.60 -6.79
CA VAL A 150 -7.22 0.61 -6.36
C VAL A 150 -7.15 -0.65 -7.23
N GLU A 151 -6.95 -0.53 -8.54
CA GLU A 151 -6.77 -1.69 -9.43
C GLU A 151 -5.56 -2.53 -9.01
N THR A 152 -4.43 -1.89 -8.67
CA THR A 152 -3.25 -2.60 -8.17
C THR A 152 -3.52 -3.28 -6.82
N ALA A 153 -4.22 -2.61 -5.90
CA ALA A 153 -4.63 -3.24 -4.65
C ALA A 153 -5.51 -4.49 -4.91
N GLN A 154 -6.42 -4.43 -5.91
CA GLN A 154 -7.26 -5.57 -6.32
C GLN A 154 -6.42 -6.74 -6.85
N GLU A 155 -5.36 -6.49 -7.64
CA GLU A 155 -4.45 -7.54 -8.08
C GLU A 155 -3.80 -8.30 -6.90
N TYR A 156 -3.42 -7.57 -5.84
CA TYR A 156 -2.89 -8.19 -4.62
C TYR A 156 -3.99 -8.91 -3.80
N VAL A 157 -5.24 -8.42 -3.80
CA VAL A 157 -6.37 -9.18 -3.23
C VAL A 157 -6.52 -10.52 -3.93
N ASP A 158 -6.52 -10.53 -5.26
CA ASP A 158 -6.68 -11.75 -6.06
C ASP A 158 -5.54 -12.74 -5.78
N ARG A 159 -4.30 -12.26 -5.63
CA ARG A 159 -3.14 -13.08 -5.23
C ARG A 159 -3.31 -13.65 -3.82
N ALA A 160 -3.78 -12.86 -2.86
CA ALA A 160 -4.02 -13.35 -1.49
C ALA A 160 -5.14 -14.39 -1.46
N VAL A 161 -6.22 -14.16 -2.21
CA VAL A 161 -7.32 -15.12 -2.33
C VAL A 161 -6.87 -16.41 -2.99
N ALA A 162 -6.09 -16.35 -4.07
CA ALA A 162 -5.53 -17.53 -4.75
C ALA A 162 -4.62 -18.36 -3.83
N ALA A 163 -3.80 -17.72 -2.99
CA ALA A 163 -2.97 -18.43 -2.01
C ALA A 163 -3.83 -19.27 -1.02
N CYS A 164 -5.08 -18.89 -0.78
CA CYS A 164 -5.99 -19.64 0.07
C CYS A 164 -6.49 -20.95 -0.56
N ASP A 165 -6.27 -21.18 -1.85
CA ASP A 165 -6.69 -22.44 -2.51
C ASP A 165 -5.89 -23.65 -2.01
N ASP A 166 -4.69 -23.41 -1.48
CA ASP A 166 -3.85 -24.43 -0.85
C ASP A 166 -4.19 -24.67 0.64
N PHE A 167 -5.12 -23.90 1.21
CA PHE A 167 -5.47 -24.02 2.63
C PHE A 167 -6.58 -25.06 2.85
N PRO A 168 -6.57 -25.76 3.99
CA PRO A 168 -7.66 -26.69 4.32
C PRO A 168 -8.97 -25.93 4.57
N ASP A 169 -10.09 -26.52 4.17
CA ASP A 169 -11.42 -25.95 4.41
C ASP A 169 -11.69 -25.76 5.90
N SER A 170 -11.90 -24.50 6.29
CA SER A 170 -12.19 -24.12 7.67
C SER A 170 -12.81 -22.73 7.77
N ALA A 171 -13.41 -22.41 8.91
CA ALA A 171 -13.87 -21.06 9.21
C ALA A 171 -12.71 -20.04 9.19
N ALA A 172 -11.50 -20.45 9.59
CA ALA A 172 -10.31 -19.61 9.52
C ALA A 172 -9.92 -19.31 8.07
N THR A 173 -9.93 -20.30 7.19
CA THR A 173 -9.66 -20.13 5.75
C THR A 173 -10.70 -19.20 5.10
N ALA A 174 -11.97 -19.37 5.44
CA ALA A 174 -13.03 -18.49 4.95
C ALA A 174 -12.81 -17.03 5.39
N ALA A 175 -12.39 -16.81 6.65
CA ALA A 175 -12.07 -15.49 7.16
C ALA A 175 -10.85 -14.88 6.45
N LEU A 176 -9.78 -15.66 6.26
CA LEU A 176 -8.59 -15.20 5.54
C LEU A 176 -8.91 -14.83 4.09
N ARG A 177 -9.75 -15.64 3.40
CA ARG A 177 -10.18 -15.36 2.03
C ARG A 177 -11.01 -14.07 1.90
N ALA A 178 -11.80 -13.72 2.91
CA ALA A 178 -12.62 -12.51 2.91
C ALA A 178 -11.85 -11.24 3.32
N ALA A 179 -10.81 -11.37 4.14
CA ALA A 179 -10.14 -10.24 4.76
C ALA A 179 -9.50 -9.24 3.77
N PRO A 180 -8.82 -9.65 2.68
CA PRO A 180 -8.24 -8.71 1.73
C PRO A 180 -9.29 -7.83 1.03
N GLY A 181 -10.43 -8.43 0.63
CA GLY A 181 -11.55 -7.71 0.02
C GLY A 181 -12.21 -6.69 0.96
N ALA A 182 -12.24 -6.99 2.27
CA ALA A 182 -12.76 -6.07 3.27
C ALA A 182 -11.90 -4.80 3.41
N LEU A 183 -10.58 -4.88 3.19
CA LEU A 183 -9.69 -3.72 3.17
C LEU A 183 -10.02 -2.78 2.00
N ILE A 184 -10.13 -3.30 0.80
CA ILE A 184 -10.50 -2.49 -0.38
C ILE A 184 -11.86 -1.85 -0.23
N ALA A 185 -12.83 -2.55 0.37
CA ALA A 185 -14.16 -2.00 0.58
C ALA A 185 -14.15 -0.72 1.44
N SER A 186 -13.14 -0.52 2.30
CA SER A 186 -13.00 0.70 3.10
C SER A 186 -12.72 1.95 2.25
N VAL A 187 -12.02 1.81 1.13
CA VAL A 187 -11.76 2.91 0.18
C VAL A 187 -13.05 3.36 -0.51
N SER A 188 -13.91 2.41 -0.91
CA SER A 188 -15.14 2.70 -1.65
C SER A 188 -16.21 3.43 -0.82
N VAL A 189 -16.09 3.43 0.51
CA VAL A 189 -17.00 4.15 1.43
C VAL A 189 -16.56 5.61 1.61
N SER A 190 -15.32 5.93 1.25
CA SER A 190 -14.71 7.25 1.47
C SER A 190 -14.69 8.14 0.21
N ALA A 191 -15.14 7.62 -0.95
CA ALA A 191 -15.13 8.31 -2.25
C ALA A 191 -16.46 9.02 -2.59
#